data_6e365b5a5a4ac3314357bd00552316af
#
_entry.id   6e365b5a5a4ac3314357bd00552316af
#
_cell.length_a   1.000
_cell.length_b   1.000
_cell.length_c   1.000
_cell.angle_alpha   90.00
_cell.angle_beta   90.00
_cell.angle_gamma   90.00
#
_symmetry.space_group_name_H-M   'P 1'
#
loop_
_entity.id
_entity.type
_entity.pdbx_description
1 polymer ?
#
loop_
_entity_poly.entity_id
_entity_poly.type
_entity_poly.pdbx_seq_one_letter_code
_entity_poly.pdbx_strand_id
1 'polypeptide(L)'
;MSFTRSDTAGGNICVIWIDDMIDIFTWRTAFGLQISTPNIDRFMSEGTRFSNAYATVPLCAPCRAELATGLSPFRTGLVDLNRFWRDILPPTAGWQYDLRRNGFRTFTTGKVDSNYKPMPHEYARILFHEQPQAKDAGRRSKVKKYLDKGPGIAGVNHPDDDGSQDDRFYDNRVAQNAIDYLDRADPARRHLIQLGFKHPHYNLQCPDRFYQQYDPDQIVWPNSAAPEDYFGPQEGMAVYEAAYIANGPWTPE
;
A
#
# COMPACT_ATOMS: atom_id res chain seq x y z
N MET A 1 2.49 -16.24 18.43
CA MET A 1 2.04 -15.54 19.66
C MET A 1 0.54 -15.44 19.66
N SER A 2 -0.13 -15.97 20.67
CA SER A 2 -1.58 -15.85 20.87
C SER A 2 -1.82 -14.60 21.72
N PHE A 3 -2.42 -13.57 21.15
CA PHE A 3 -2.94 -12.46 21.95
C PHE A 3 -4.19 -12.95 22.68
N THR A 4 -4.05 -13.30 23.95
CA THR A 4 -5.21 -13.53 24.79
C THR A 4 -5.93 -12.19 24.98
N ARG A 5 -7.23 -12.16 24.68
CA ARG A 5 -8.10 -11.04 25.01
C ARG A 5 -7.97 -10.74 26.51
N SER A 6 -7.38 -9.60 26.85
CA SER A 6 -7.58 -9.06 28.19
C SER A 6 -9.01 -8.52 28.25
N ASP A 7 -9.70 -8.75 29.38
CA ASP A 7 -11.09 -8.31 29.62
C ASP A 7 -11.28 -6.78 29.74
N THR A 8 -10.31 -5.99 29.30
CA THR A 8 -10.44 -4.55 29.20
C THR A 8 -11.26 -4.23 27.96
N ALA A 9 -12.43 -3.66 28.13
CA ALA A 9 -13.37 -3.25 27.10
C ALA A 9 -12.69 -2.43 25.98
N GLY A 10 -12.36 -3.06 24.86
CA GLY A 10 -11.78 -2.42 23.69
C GLY A 10 -10.50 -3.09 23.21
N GLY A 11 -10.52 -3.67 22.00
CA GLY A 11 -9.38 -4.35 21.39
C GLY A 11 -8.34 -3.39 20.82
N ASN A 12 -7.22 -3.95 20.39
CA ASN A 12 -6.24 -3.24 19.56
C ASN A 12 -6.80 -3.02 18.15
N ILE A 13 -6.31 -1.97 17.50
CA ILE A 13 -6.64 -1.65 16.11
C ILE A 13 -5.36 -1.77 15.29
N CYS A 14 -5.37 -2.67 14.30
CA CYS A 14 -4.29 -2.76 13.32
C CYS A 14 -4.85 -2.45 11.94
N VAL A 15 -4.29 -1.44 11.29
CA VAL A 15 -4.66 -1.04 9.93
C VAL A 15 -3.48 -1.30 9.01
N ILE A 16 -3.68 -2.17 8.04
CA ILE A 16 -2.69 -2.54 7.04
C ILE A 16 -3.14 -1.97 5.69
N TRP A 17 -2.32 -1.11 5.13
CA TRP A 17 -2.55 -0.47 3.84
C TRP A 17 -1.60 -1.08 2.82
N ILE A 18 -2.13 -1.52 1.71
CA ILE A 18 -1.34 -2.05 0.59
C ILE A 18 -1.62 -1.16 -0.61
N ASP A 19 -0.58 -0.51 -1.11
CA ASP A 19 -0.71 0.51 -2.15
C ASP A 19 -0.87 -0.13 -3.52
N ASP A 20 -1.84 0.34 -4.31
CA ASP A 20 -2.16 -0.13 -5.66
C ASP A 20 -2.45 -1.65 -5.76
N MET A 21 -2.84 -2.29 -4.66
CA MET A 21 -3.23 -3.69 -4.71
C MET A 21 -4.58 -3.84 -5.42
N ILE A 22 -4.57 -4.61 -6.50
CA ILE A 22 -5.80 -5.01 -7.18
C ILE A 22 -6.64 -5.95 -6.28
N ASP A 23 -7.92 -6.08 -6.56
CA ASP A 23 -8.74 -7.12 -5.92
C ASP A 23 -8.25 -8.51 -6.34
N ILE A 24 -7.31 -9.06 -5.55
CA ILE A 24 -6.71 -10.37 -5.81
C ILE A 24 -7.72 -11.50 -5.84
N PHE A 25 -8.90 -11.34 -5.26
CA PHE A 25 -9.92 -12.38 -5.20
C PHE A 25 -10.68 -12.49 -6.50
N THR A 26 -11.01 -11.35 -7.11
CA THR A 26 -11.60 -11.32 -8.45
C THR A 26 -10.55 -11.68 -9.51
N TRP A 27 -9.31 -11.20 -9.35
CA TRP A 27 -8.26 -11.35 -10.37
C TRP A 27 -7.40 -12.60 -10.19
N ARG A 28 -7.54 -13.33 -9.08
CA ARG A 28 -6.69 -14.50 -8.76
C ARG A 28 -6.57 -15.51 -9.89
N THR A 29 -7.65 -15.72 -10.65
CA THR A 29 -7.69 -16.66 -11.77
C THR A 29 -7.83 -15.99 -13.13
N ALA A 30 -7.95 -14.67 -13.17
CA ALA A 30 -8.23 -13.93 -14.40
C ALA A 30 -7.09 -14.07 -15.44
N PHE A 31 -5.87 -14.29 -14.96
CA PHE A 31 -4.68 -14.47 -15.80
C PHE A 31 -4.30 -15.95 -16.01
N GLY A 32 -5.21 -16.89 -15.77
CA GLY A 32 -4.94 -18.33 -15.91
C GLY A 32 -4.05 -18.91 -14.81
N LEU A 33 -3.52 -18.11 -13.90
CA LEU A 33 -2.68 -18.54 -12.79
C LEU A 33 -3.43 -18.39 -11.47
N GLN A 34 -3.26 -19.38 -10.61
CA GLN A 34 -3.76 -19.27 -9.24
C GLN A 34 -2.74 -18.58 -8.35
N ILE A 35 -2.99 -17.32 -8.03
CA ILE A 35 -2.15 -16.54 -7.11
C ILE A 35 -2.30 -17.09 -5.70
N SER A 36 -1.18 -17.48 -5.08
CA SER A 36 -1.14 -18.02 -3.72
C SER A 36 -0.99 -16.90 -2.70
N THR A 37 -1.96 -16.76 -1.79
CA THR A 37 -1.93 -15.76 -0.71
C THR A 37 -2.33 -16.39 0.64
N PRO A 38 -1.60 -17.40 1.14
CA PRO A 38 -2.05 -18.23 2.26
C PRO A 38 -2.29 -17.44 3.55
N ASN A 39 -1.50 -16.39 3.81
CA ASN A 39 -1.67 -15.58 5.01
C ASN A 39 -2.87 -14.63 4.91
N ILE A 40 -3.12 -14.06 3.72
CA ILE A 40 -4.31 -13.23 3.49
C ILE A 40 -5.56 -14.12 3.52
N ASP A 41 -5.51 -15.31 2.93
CA ASP A 41 -6.61 -16.27 2.92
C ASP A 41 -6.99 -16.69 4.35
N ARG A 42 -5.99 -16.97 5.20
CA ARG A 42 -6.22 -17.27 6.61
C ARG A 42 -6.85 -16.08 7.34
N PHE A 43 -6.30 -14.88 7.16
CA PHE A 43 -6.83 -13.67 7.79
C PHE A 43 -8.29 -13.42 7.41
N MET A 44 -8.64 -13.62 6.14
CA MET A 44 -10.01 -13.49 5.67
C MET A 44 -10.97 -14.55 6.22
N SER A 45 -10.47 -15.77 6.44
CA SER A 45 -11.30 -16.85 7.00
C SER A 45 -11.69 -16.59 8.46
N GLU A 46 -10.94 -15.74 9.15
CA GLU A 46 -11.14 -15.35 10.54
C GLU A 46 -11.94 -14.04 10.70
N GLY A 47 -12.24 -13.35 9.58
CA GLY A 47 -12.83 -12.01 9.58
C GLY A 47 -13.99 -11.84 8.61
N THR A 48 -14.35 -10.57 8.39
CA THR A 48 -15.36 -10.18 7.40
C THR A 48 -14.69 -9.65 6.15
N ARG A 49 -15.00 -10.22 5.00
CA ARG A 49 -14.57 -9.74 3.70
C ARG A 49 -15.62 -8.80 3.09
N PHE A 50 -15.17 -7.65 2.61
CA PHE A 50 -15.96 -6.74 1.80
C PHE A 50 -15.61 -6.96 0.32
N SER A 51 -16.52 -7.57 -0.44
CA SER A 51 -16.30 -7.87 -1.87
C SER A 51 -16.46 -6.66 -2.77
N ASN A 52 -17.18 -5.63 -2.31
CA ASN A 52 -17.47 -4.41 -3.06
C ASN A 52 -17.01 -3.20 -2.23
N ALA A 53 -15.72 -2.91 -2.29
CA ALA A 53 -15.13 -1.74 -1.66
C ALA A 53 -14.58 -0.81 -2.75
N TYR A 54 -14.91 0.47 -2.66
CA TYR A 54 -14.57 1.47 -3.68
C TYR A 54 -13.85 2.65 -3.06
N ALA A 55 -12.83 3.16 -3.74
CA ALA A 55 -12.22 4.44 -3.42
C ALA A 55 -12.95 5.55 -4.18
N THR A 56 -13.32 6.64 -3.50
CA THR A 56 -14.02 7.78 -4.13
C THR A 56 -13.15 8.43 -5.22
N VAL A 57 -11.86 8.58 -4.94
CA VAL A 57 -10.83 8.95 -5.92
C VAL A 57 -9.68 7.95 -5.78
N PRO A 58 -9.46 7.07 -6.78
CA PRO A 58 -8.47 6.00 -6.69
C PRO A 58 -7.03 6.51 -6.93
N LEU A 59 -6.62 7.49 -6.16
CA LEU A 59 -5.28 8.06 -6.11
C LEU A 59 -4.77 8.08 -4.67
N CYS A 60 -3.47 7.94 -4.48
CA CYS A 60 -2.85 7.82 -3.15
C CYS A 60 -3.26 8.94 -2.19
N ALA A 61 -3.12 10.22 -2.57
CA ALA A 61 -3.37 11.35 -1.69
C ALA A 61 -4.84 11.51 -1.31
N PRO A 62 -5.77 11.56 -2.26
CA PRO A 62 -7.20 11.69 -1.97
C PRO A 62 -7.74 10.52 -1.13
N CYS A 63 -7.43 9.29 -1.55
CA CYS A 63 -7.90 8.08 -0.85
C CYS A 63 -7.39 8.04 0.60
N ARG A 64 -6.10 8.33 0.81
CA ARG A 64 -5.51 8.32 2.16
C ARG A 64 -6.01 9.48 3.02
N ALA A 65 -6.30 10.63 2.41
CA ALA A 65 -6.95 11.74 3.11
C ALA A 65 -8.35 11.36 3.59
N GLU A 66 -9.16 10.75 2.74
CA GLU A 66 -10.49 10.26 3.09
C GLU A 66 -10.42 9.21 4.20
N LEU A 67 -9.53 8.25 4.07
CA LEU A 67 -9.32 7.21 5.08
C LEU A 67 -8.82 7.77 6.43
N ALA A 68 -7.99 8.82 6.41
CA ALA A 68 -7.46 9.42 7.63
C ALA A 68 -8.45 10.35 8.33
N THR A 69 -9.36 10.99 7.58
CA THR A 69 -10.20 12.06 8.11
C THR A 69 -11.70 11.75 8.08
N GLY A 70 -12.12 10.75 7.30
CA GLY A 70 -13.53 10.50 7.00
C GLY A 70 -14.19 11.57 6.11
N LEU A 71 -13.40 12.49 5.55
CA LEU A 71 -13.90 13.56 4.70
C LEU A 71 -13.69 13.17 3.23
N SER A 72 -14.76 13.17 2.46
CA SER A 72 -14.67 12.85 1.03
C SER A 72 -13.81 13.86 0.27
N PRO A 73 -13.18 13.45 -0.84
CA PRO A 73 -12.41 14.34 -1.71
C PRO A 73 -13.21 15.52 -2.23
N PHE A 74 -14.51 15.39 -2.39
CA PHE A 74 -15.40 16.51 -2.78
C PHE A 74 -15.51 17.60 -1.69
N ARG A 75 -15.38 17.23 -0.41
CA ARG A 75 -15.39 18.19 0.69
C ARG A 75 -14.03 18.83 0.92
N THR A 76 -12.96 18.07 0.71
CA THR A 76 -11.59 18.55 0.94
C THR A 76 -10.99 19.23 -0.27
N GLY A 77 -11.52 19.00 -1.48
CA GLY A 77 -10.93 19.43 -2.74
C GLY A 77 -9.64 18.68 -3.09
N LEU A 78 -9.34 17.57 -2.40
CA LEU A 78 -8.17 16.74 -2.67
C LEU A 78 -8.56 15.68 -3.72
N VAL A 79 -8.33 15.99 -4.97
CA VAL A 79 -8.67 15.12 -6.12
C VAL A 79 -7.46 14.72 -6.94
N ASP A 80 -6.28 15.20 -6.59
CA ASP A 80 -5.02 14.95 -7.27
C ASP A 80 -3.87 14.66 -6.27
N LEU A 81 -2.63 14.59 -6.77
CA LEU A 81 -1.41 14.32 -5.99
C LEU A 81 -0.63 15.60 -5.62
N ASN A 82 -1.14 16.77 -5.91
CA ASN A 82 -0.42 18.03 -5.72
C ASN A 82 -0.44 18.50 -4.26
N ARG A 83 -1.51 18.14 -3.53
CA ARG A 83 -1.70 18.50 -2.13
C ARG A 83 -2.06 17.29 -1.29
N PHE A 84 -1.73 17.38 -0.01
CA PHE A 84 -2.03 16.37 1.00
C PHE A 84 -2.99 16.92 2.04
N TRP A 85 -3.71 16.06 2.74
CA TRP A 85 -4.62 16.50 3.78
C TRP A 85 -3.93 17.32 4.87
N ARG A 86 -2.68 17.03 5.19
CA ARG A 86 -1.86 17.77 6.14
C ARG A 86 -1.53 19.21 5.70
N ASP A 87 -1.68 19.51 4.41
CA ASP A 87 -1.44 20.86 3.88
C ASP A 87 -2.65 21.77 4.06
N ILE A 88 -3.83 21.21 4.31
CA ILE A 88 -5.10 21.91 4.35
C ILE A 88 -5.91 21.68 5.63
N LEU A 89 -5.62 20.63 6.37
CA LEU A 89 -6.33 20.25 7.58
C LEU A 89 -5.35 20.10 8.76
N PRO A 90 -5.77 20.45 9.98
CA PRO A 90 -4.93 20.23 11.16
C PRO A 90 -4.82 18.71 11.47
N PRO A 91 -3.79 18.30 12.22
CA PRO A 91 -3.65 16.89 12.66
C PRO A 91 -4.87 16.38 13.42
N THR A 92 -5.58 17.27 14.09
CA THR A 92 -6.81 16.97 14.85
C THR A 92 -7.98 16.53 13.98
N ALA A 93 -7.90 16.66 12.66
CA ALA A 93 -8.88 16.16 11.73
C ALA A 93 -8.75 14.63 11.49
N GLY A 94 -7.62 14.04 11.84
CA GLY A 94 -7.41 12.61 11.70
C GLY A 94 -7.94 11.81 12.89
N TRP A 95 -8.67 10.73 12.65
CA TRP A 95 -9.21 9.85 13.70
C TRP A 95 -8.12 9.24 14.60
N GLN A 96 -6.89 9.17 14.13
CA GLN A 96 -5.73 8.77 14.92
C GLN A 96 -5.51 9.67 16.14
N TYR A 97 -5.77 10.96 15.97
CA TYR A 97 -5.69 11.94 17.05
C TYR A 97 -6.70 11.63 18.16
N ASP A 98 -7.93 11.30 17.79
CA ASP A 98 -8.97 10.96 18.76
C ASP A 98 -8.65 9.68 19.52
N LEU A 99 -8.15 8.64 18.85
CA LEU A 99 -7.71 7.42 19.51
C LEU A 99 -6.56 7.69 20.47
N ARG A 100 -5.59 8.49 20.07
CA ARG A 100 -4.48 8.88 20.93
C ARG A 100 -4.96 9.60 22.18
N ARG A 101 -5.89 10.56 22.03
CA ARG A 101 -6.49 11.27 23.17
C ARG A 101 -7.31 10.37 24.08
N ASN A 102 -7.85 9.29 23.55
CA ASN A 102 -8.61 8.27 24.28
C ASN A 102 -7.72 7.14 24.81
N GLY A 103 -6.42 7.38 24.97
CA GLY A 103 -5.50 6.50 25.68
C GLY A 103 -4.87 5.37 24.85
N PHE A 104 -5.09 5.34 23.53
CA PHE A 104 -4.37 4.41 22.68
C PHE A 104 -2.88 4.78 22.59
N ARG A 105 -2.02 3.78 22.64
CA ARG A 105 -0.64 3.90 22.20
C ARG A 105 -0.63 3.80 20.67
N THR A 106 -0.20 4.85 19.99
CA THR A 106 -0.32 4.95 18.53
C THR A 106 1.06 4.79 17.88
N PHE A 107 1.13 3.88 16.92
CA PHE A 107 2.33 3.53 16.15
C PHE A 107 2.03 3.55 14.67
N THR A 108 2.97 4.01 13.86
CA THR A 108 2.88 3.96 12.41
C THR A 108 4.24 3.72 11.76
N THR A 109 4.25 3.04 10.62
CA THR A 109 5.45 2.89 9.79
C THR A 109 5.06 2.68 8.32
N GLY A 110 5.95 3.06 7.42
CA GLY A 110 5.75 2.88 5.99
C GLY A 110 4.92 3.99 5.33
N LYS A 111 4.30 3.65 4.20
CA LYS A 111 3.50 4.57 3.37
C LYS A 111 2.08 4.72 3.94
N VAL A 112 1.93 5.44 5.03
CA VAL A 112 0.62 5.71 5.66
C VAL A 112 0.00 6.99 5.11
N ASP A 113 0.81 8.00 4.84
CA ASP A 113 0.42 9.20 4.10
C ASP A 113 0.85 9.09 2.64
N SER A 114 0.25 9.89 1.78
CA SER A 114 0.39 9.73 0.36
C SER A 114 1.63 10.36 -0.20
N ASN A 115 2.73 10.00 0.05
CA ASN A 115 3.91 10.32 -0.76
C ASN A 115 5.10 9.48 -0.32
N TYR A 116 6.08 9.39 -1.21
CA TYR A 116 7.43 8.94 -0.90
C TYR A 116 8.13 9.81 0.16
N LYS A 117 7.53 10.94 0.53
CA LYS A 117 7.98 11.77 1.64
C LYS A 117 7.23 11.35 2.90
N PRO A 118 7.94 10.98 3.96
CA PRO A 118 7.31 10.71 5.24
C PRO A 118 6.53 11.93 5.73
N MET A 119 5.49 11.67 6.52
CA MET A 119 4.77 12.74 7.20
C MET A 119 5.76 13.60 8.00
N PRO A 120 5.65 14.96 7.95
CA PRO A 120 6.51 15.83 8.74
C PRO A 120 6.50 15.46 10.21
N HIS A 121 7.65 15.48 10.86
CA HIS A 121 7.79 15.01 12.24
C HIS A 121 6.86 15.75 13.20
N GLU A 122 6.73 17.08 13.02
CA GLU A 122 5.87 17.92 13.87
C GLU A 122 4.40 17.51 13.76
N TYR A 123 3.97 17.10 12.57
CA TYR A 123 2.61 16.64 12.32
C TYR A 123 2.42 15.22 12.85
N ALA A 124 3.35 14.32 12.54
CA ALA A 124 3.31 12.93 12.93
C ALA A 124 3.29 12.74 14.45
N ARG A 125 4.09 13.49 15.21
CA ARG A 125 4.15 13.42 16.67
C ARG A 125 2.84 13.79 17.38
N ILE A 126 1.94 14.49 16.69
CA ILE A 126 0.62 14.81 17.24
C ILE A 126 -0.31 13.60 17.10
N LEU A 127 -0.15 12.80 16.03
CA LEU A 127 -0.96 11.64 15.73
C LEU A 127 -0.41 10.35 16.34
N PHE A 128 0.92 10.20 16.32
CA PHE A 128 1.59 8.96 16.68
C PHE A 128 2.62 9.18 17.79
N HIS A 129 2.72 8.20 18.68
CA HIS A 129 3.76 8.17 19.69
C HIS A 129 5.08 7.71 19.09
N GLU A 130 5.01 6.83 18.09
CA GLU A 130 6.18 6.24 17.44
C GLU A 130 5.97 6.16 15.92
N GLN A 131 7.01 6.55 15.18
CA GLN A 131 7.02 6.54 13.71
C GLN A 131 8.42 6.14 13.19
N PRO A 132 8.84 4.89 13.33
CA PRO A 132 10.10 4.46 12.73
C PRO A 132 10.00 4.51 11.19
N GLN A 133 11.09 5.00 10.57
CA GLN A 133 11.15 5.14 9.13
C GLN A 133 11.51 3.81 8.47
N ALA A 134 10.73 3.40 7.48
CA ALA A 134 11.15 2.36 6.56
C ALA A 134 11.95 3.03 5.42
N LYS A 135 13.23 2.70 5.32
CA LYS A 135 14.11 3.22 4.27
C LYS A 135 14.54 2.07 3.36
N ASP A 136 14.47 2.27 2.06
CA ASP A 136 15.11 1.36 1.12
C ASP A 136 16.63 1.40 1.35
N ALA A 137 17.22 0.29 1.72
CA ALA A 137 18.65 0.20 1.94
C ALA A 137 19.41 0.12 0.61
N GLY A 138 19.56 1.28 -0.04
CA GLY A 138 20.64 1.51 -1.02
C GLY A 138 20.58 0.80 -2.37
N ARG A 139 19.44 0.29 -2.82
CA ARG A 139 19.34 -0.45 -4.10
C ARG A 139 19.13 0.38 -5.36
N ARG A 140 19.09 1.68 -5.28
CA ARG A 140 18.90 2.55 -6.47
C ARG A 140 19.86 2.29 -7.61
N SER A 141 21.06 1.78 -7.35
CA SER A 141 22.09 1.59 -8.40
C SER A 141 21.86 0.36 -9.28
N LYS A 142 21.28 -0.72 -8.77
CA LYS A 142 21.00 -1.92 -9.58
C LYS A 142 19.65 -1.84 -10.29
N VAL A 143 18.66 -1.23 -9.66
CA VAL A 143 17.33 -0.97 -10.26
C VAL A 143 17.44 -0.06 -11.48
N LYS A 144 18.31 0.94 -11.45
CA LYS A 144 18.52 1.86 -12.57
C LYS A 144 18.91 1.14 -13.88
N LYS A 145 19.64 0.03 -13.79
CA LYS A 145 20.08 -0.74 -14.97
C LYS A 145 18.95 -1.47 -15.69
N TYR A 146 17.83 -1.70 -15.00
CA TYR A 146 16.64 -2.34 -15.58
C TYR A 146 15.58 -1.32 -15.99
N LEU A 147 15.53 -0.16 -15.34
CA LEU A 147 14.66 0.95 -15.74
C LEU A 147 15.07 1.59 -17.08
N ASP A 148 16.34 1.43 -17.49
CA ASP A 148 16.84 1.92 -18.76
C ASP A 148 16.36 1.09 -19.97
N LYS A 149 15.59 0.00 -19.76
CA LYS A 149 15.14 -0.92 -20.82
C LYS A 149 13.66 -0.76 -21.22
N GLY A 150 12.95 0.22 -20.68
CA GLY A 150 11.56 0.47 -21.05
C GLY A 150 10.76 1.14 -19.94
N PRO A 151 9.59 1.69 -20.22
CA PRO A 151 8.78 2.41 -19.25
C PRO A 151 8.25 1.47 -18.17
N GLY A 152 8.86 1.53 -17.01
CA GLY A 152 8.15 1.33 -15.74
C GLY A 152 7.92 -0.08 -15.21
N ILE A 153 8.23 -1.15 -15.93
CA ILE A 153 8.03 -2.52 -15.44
C ILE A 153 9.38 -3.22 -15.32
N ALA A 154 10.01 -3.10 -14.18
CA ALA A 154 11.16 -3.92 -13.86
C ALA A 154 10.79 -4.79 -12.66
N GLY A 155 10.36 -6.01 -12.93
CA GLY A 155 10.53 -7.07 -11.96
C GLY A 155 12.01 -7.18 -11.66
N VAL A 156 12.47 -6.74 -10.51
CA VAL A 156 13.87 -6.87 -10.13
C VAL A 156 14.05 -8.23 -9.51
N ASN A 157 14.37 -9.18 -10.34
CA ASN A 157 14.84 -10.47 -9.89
C ASN A 157 16.19 -10.29 -9.22
N HIS A 158 16.32 -10.80 -8.05
CA HIS A 158 17.59 -10.94 -7.34
C HIS A 158 18.03 -12.40 -7.48
N PRO A 159 19.06 -12.68 -8.29
CA PRO A 159 19.49 -14.04 -8.56
C PRO A 159 20.00 -14.80 -7.32
N ASP A 160 20.24 -14.13 -6.22
CA ASP A 160 20.77 -14.74 -4.99
C ASP A 160 19.78 -14.54 -3.81
N ASP A 161 18.48 -14.73 -4.07
CA ASP A 161 17.46 -14.49 -3.05
C ASP A 161 17.21 -15.74 -2.19
N ASP A 162 18.04 -15.89 -1.19
CA ASP A 162 17.89 -16.86 -0.11
C ASP A 162 17.13 -16.30 1.13
N GLY A 163 16.58 -15.10 1.00
CA GLY A 163 15.94 -14.36 2.09
C GLY A 163 16.90 -13.54 2.96
N SER A 164 18.21 -13.71 2.82
CA SER A 164 19.22 -12.99 3.62
C SER A 164 19.24 -11.48 3.39
N GLN A 165 18.61 -11.02 2.33
CA GLN A 165 18.56 -9.63 1.91
C GLN A 165 17.18 -8.99 2.00
N ASP A 166 16.22 -9.65 2.64
CA ASP A 166 14.85 -9.16 2.81
C ASP A 166 14.80 -7.81 3.51
N ASP A 167 15.72 -7.55 4.42
CA ASP A 167 15.84 -6.27 5.12
C ASP A 167 16.13 -5.07 4.19
N ARG A 168 16.46 -5.32 2.93
CA ARG A 168 16.65 -4.29 1.91
C ARG A 168 15.38 -3.87 1.21
N PHE A 169 14.31 -4.67 1.31
CA PHE A 169 13.01 -4.30 0.77
C PHE A 169 12.28 -3.36 1.73
N TYR A 170 11.68 -2.33 1.16
CA TYR A 170 10.92 -1.35 1.92
C TYR A 170 9.83 -2.00 2.78
N ASP A 171 9.05 -2.90 2.17
CA ASP A 171 7.90 -3.52 2.81
C ASP A 171 8.32 -4.52 3.90
N ASN A 172 9.48 -5.17 3.74
CA ASN A 172 10.03 -5.98 4.82
C ASN A 172 10.44 -5.13 6.02
N ARG A 173 10.99 -3.92 5.79
CA ARG A 173 11.28 -2.96 6.86
C ARG A 173 10.00 -2.49 7.57
N VAL A 174 8.93 -2.29 6.83
CA VAL A 174 7.62 -1.96 7.41
C VAL A 174 7.15 -3.08 8.32
N ALA A 175 7.21 -4.33 7.83
CA ALA A 175 6.83 -5.50 8.61
C ALA A 175 7.71 -5.66 9.86
N GLN A 176 9.03 -5.55 9.72
CA GLN A 176 9.97 -5.70 10.83
C GLN A 176 9.77 -4.62 11.90
N ASN A 177 9.59 -3.36 11.51
CA ASN A 177 9.28 -2.29 12.45
C ASN A 177 8.01 -2.57 13.27
N ALA A 178 7.01 -3.20 12.65
CA ALA A 178 5.79 -3.58 13.34
C ALA A 178 5.99 -4.75 14.31
N ILE A 179 6.75 -5.75 13.88
CA ILE A 179 7.12 -6.91 14.73
C ILE A 179 7.90 -6.43 15.95
N ASP A 180 8.94 -5.62 15.73
CA ASP A 180 9.75 -5.05 16.82
C ASP A 180 8.92 -4.21 17.79
N TYR A 181 7.89 -3.52 17.28
CA TYR A 181 6.96 -2.80 18.13
C TYR A 181 6.10 -3.74 18.97
N LEU A 182 5.53 -4.76 18.33
CA LEU A 182 4.66 -5.73 19.00
C LEU A 182 5.39 -6.52 20.08
N ASP A 183 6.65 -6.87 19.88
CA ASP A 183 7.47 -7.63 20.84
C ASP A 183 7.71 -6.86 22.15
N ARG A 184 7.63 -5.52 22.11
CA ARG A 184 7.83 -4.65 23.29
C ARG A 184 6.57 -3.88 23.71
N ALA A 185 5.46 -4.11 23.04
CA ALA A 185 4.21 -3.41 23.34
C ALA A 185 3.66 -3.82 24.70
N ASP A 186 3.24 -2.85 25.50
CA ASP A 186 2.61 -3.10 26.79
C ASP A 186 1.22 -3.73 26.60
N PRO A 187 1.02 -4.99 26.98
CA PRO A 187 -0.25 -5.68 26.78
C PRO A 187 -1.41 -5.11 27.62
N ALA A 188 -1.12 -4.30 28.62
CA ALA A 188 -2.13 -3.62 29.43
C ALA A 188 -2.72 -2.38 28.75
N ARG A 189 -2.16 -1.96 27.61
CA ARG A 189 -2.63 -0.79 26.86
C ARG A 189 -3.31 -1.20 25.57
N ARG A 190 -4.20 -0.33 25.09
CA ARG A 190 -4.75 -0.45 23.74
C ARG A 190 -3.79 0.19 22.74
N HIS A 191 -3.61 -0.46 21.61
CA HIS A 191 -2.70 -0.03 20.57
C HIS A 191 -3.44 0.27 19.27
N LEU A 192 -3.07 1.38 18.64
CA LEU A 192 -3.31 1.63 17.22
C LEU A 192 -2.00 1.40 16.47
N ILE A 193 -2.01 0.49 15.52
CA ILE A 193 -0.87 0.15 14.69
C ILE A 193 -1.28 0.39 13.23
N GLN A 194 -0.59 1.32 12.55
CA GLN A 194 -0.82 1.59 11.12
C GLN A 194 0.42 1.25 10.31
N LEU A 195 0.24 0.37 9.34
CA LEU A 195 1.28 -0.11 8.44
C LEU A 195 0.95 0.28 7.01
N GLY A 196 1.90 0.91 6.32
CA GLY A 196 1.76 1.27 4.91
C GLY A 196 2.76 0.51 4.05
N PHE A 197 2.34 -0.59 3.43
CA PHE A 197 3.11 -1.28 2.41
C PHE A 197 3.07 -0.52 1.09
N LYS A 198 4.19 -0.52 0.38
CA LYS A 198 4.34 0.20 -0.87
C LYS A 198 3.96 -0.66 -2.08
N HIS A 199 4.36 -1.94 -2.07
CA HIS A 199 4.08 -2.81 -3.21
C HIS A 199 2.67 -3.41 -3.12
N PRO A 200 2.04 -3.65 -4.28
CA PRO A 200 2.57 -3.68 -5.65
C PRO A 200 2.62 -2.34 -6.41
N HIS A 201 2.56 -1.18 -5.76
CA HIS A 201 2.82 0.09 -6.45
C HIS A 201 4.19 0.06 -7.17
N TYR A 202 4.25 0.64 -8.36
CA TYR A 202 5.50 0.68 -9.11
C TYR A 202 6.55 1.56 -8.36
N ASN A 203 7.84 1.31 -8.50
CA ASN A 203 8.46 0.31 -9.38
C ASN A 203 8.18 -1.10 -8.84
N LEU A 204 7.64 -1.98 -9.68
CA LEU A 204 7.30 -3.34 -9.29
C LEU A 204 8.59 -4.07 -8.89
N GLN A 205 8.66 -4.48 -7.63
CA GLN A 205 9.81 -5.20 -7.07
C GLN A 205 9.31 -6.28 -6.13
N CYS A 206 9.79 -7.48 -6.32
CA CYS A 206 9.59 -8.55 -5.35
C CYS A 206 10.86 -9.39 -5.21
N PRO A 207 11.07 -10.07 -4.09
CA PRO A 207 12.09 -11.07 -3.97
C PRO A 207 11.94 -12.15 -5.05
N ASP A 208 13.06 -12.59 -5.63
CA ASP A 208 13.09 -13.51 -6.76
C ASP A 208 12.36 -14.84 -6.47
N ARG A 209 12.49 -15.35 -5.24
CA ARG A 209 11.79 -16.56 -4.78
C ARG A 209 10.25 -16.49 -4.87
N PHE A 210 9.66 -15.28 -4.83
CA PHE A 210 8.22 -15.10 -5.05
C PHE A 210 7.89 -14.95 -6.53
N TYR A 211 8.75 -14.27 -7.29
CA TYR A 211 8.60 -14.14 -8.73
C TYR A 211 8.66 -15.50 -9.43
N GLN A 212 9.61 -16.35 -9.06
CA GLN A 212 9.82 -17.67 -9.66
C GLN A 212 8.72 -18.70 -9.35
N GLN A 213 7.77 -18.36 -8.46
CA GLN A 213 6.61 -19.23 -8.23
C GLN A 213 5.64 -19.25 -9.40
N TYR A 214 5.77 -18.31 -10.33
CA TYR A 214 4.87 -18.16 -11.46
C TYR A 214 5.66 -18.14 -12.75
N ASP A 215 5.21 -18.97 -13.70
CA ASP A 215 5.78 -19.01 -15.04
C ASP A 215 5.10 -17.95 -15.92
N PRO A 216 5.82 -16.93 -16.40
CA PRO A 216 5.25 -15.89 -17.25
C PRO A 216 4.60 -16.42 -18.53
N ASP A 217 5.11 -17.54 -19.07
CA ASP A 217 4.60 -18.16 -20.30
C ASP A 217 3.23 -18.83 -20.09
N GLN A 218 2.83 -19.05 -18.83
CA GLN A 218 1.51 -19.58 -18.47
C GLN A 218 0.48 -18.48 -18.23
N ILE A 219 0.88 -17.23 -18.29
CA ILE A 219 -0.05 -16.09 -18.11
C ILE A 219 -0.97 -16.00 -19.34
N VAL A 220 -2.24 -16.23 -19.09
CA VAL A 220 -3.30 -15.99 -20.08
C VAL A 220 -3.79 -14.57 -19.88
N TRP A 221 -3.58 -13.72 -20.85
CA TRP A 221 -4.15 -12.38 -20.81
C TRP A 221 -5.68 -12.50 -20.85
N PRO A 222 -6.38 -11.87 -19.90
CA PRO A 222 -7.83 -11.81 -19.94
C PRO A 222 -8.23 -11.27 -21.33
N ASN A 223 -9.21 -11.90 -21.94
CA ASN A 223 -9.69 -11.44 -23.24
C ASN A 223 -10.22 -10.01 -23.07
N SER A 224 -9.33 -9.07 -23.32
CA SER A 224 -9.59 -7.63 -23.20
C SER A 224 -10.27 -7.07 -24.44
N ALA A 225 -10.95 -7.93 -25.23
CA ALA A 225 -12.03 -7.47 -26.07
C ALA A 225 -13.15 -6.91 -25.16
N ALA A 226 -12.78 -5.95 -24.33
CA ALA A 226 -13.74 -5.05 -23.77
C ALA A 226 -14.46 -4.44 -24.97
N PRO A 227 -15.78 -4.48 -24.99
CA PRO A 227 -16.55 -3.74 -26.00
C PRO A 227 -15.98 -2.33 -26.06
N GLU A 228 -15.87 -1.77 -27.23
CA GLU A 228 -15.40 -0.39 -27.45
C GLU A 228 -16.10 0.61 -26.52
N ASP A 229 -17.25 0.24 -25.99
CA ASP A 229 -18.09 1.02 -25.08
C ASP A 229 -17.74 0.86 -23.58
N TYR A 230 -16.83 -0.04 -23.19
CA TYR A 230 -16.61 -0.34 -21.76
C TYR A 230 -15.82 0.76 -21.02
N PHE A 231 -15.03 1.55 -21.72
CA PHE A 231 -14.19 2.60 -21.13
C PHE A 231 -14.76 4.01 -21.23
N GLY A 232 -16.00 4.16 -21.60
CA GLY A 232 -16.61 5.48 -21.82
C GLY A 232 -15.97 6.21 -23.00
N PRO A 233 -16.28 7.48 -23.20
CA PRO A 233 -15.76 8.21 -24.34
C PRO A 233 -14.21 8.21 -24.31
N GLN A 234 -13.62 7.84 -25.43
CA GLN A 234 -12.17 7.75 -25.64
C GLN A 234 -11.40 9.02 -25.24
N GLU A 235 -12.09 10.14 -25.15
CA GLU A 235 -11.55 11.42 -24.67
C GLU A 235 -11.03 11.36 -23.24
N GLY A 236 -11.67 10.63 -22.34
CA GLY A 236 -11.22 10.47 -20.95
C GLY A 236 -9.94 9.63 -20.85
N MET A 237 -9.82 8.59 -21.67
CA MET A 237 -8.61 7.77 -21.76
C MET A 237 -7.47 8.55 -22.43
N ALA A 238 -7.74 9.34 -23.48
CA ALA A 238 -6.75 10.16 -24.15
C ALA A 238 -6.13 11.20 -23.19
N VAL A 239 -6.91 11.79 -22.28
CA VAL A 239 -6.40 12.71 -21.24
C VAL A 239 -5.52 11.97 -20.23
N TYR A 240 -5.94 10.76 -19.81
CA TYR A 240 -5.16 9.92 -18.90
C TYR A 240 -3.88 9.42 -19.57
N GLU A 241 -3.98 8.96 -20.80
CA GLU A 241 -2.84 8.58 -21.64
C GLU A 241 -1.90 9.77 -21.89
N ALA A 242 -2.39 10.93 -22.25
CA ALA A 242 -1.56 12.12 -22.46
C ALA A 242 -0.85 12.56 -21.16
N ALA A 243 -1.49 12.43 -20.01
CA ALA A 243 -0.87 12.73 -18.72
C ALA A 243 0.19 11.70 -18.30
N TYR A 244 0.04 10.43 -18.73
CA TYR A 244 0.95 9.33 -18.41
C TYR A 244 1.98 9.05 -19.52
N ILE A 245 1.63 9.28 -20.78
CA ILE A 245 2.45 9.03 -21.98
C ILE A 245 3.34 10.23 -22.35
N ALA A 246 3.22 11.37 -21.66
CA ALA A 246 4.13 12.50 -21.85
C ALA A 246 5.63 12.14 -21.65
N ASN A 247 5.95 10.88 -21.37
CA ASN A 247 7.30 10.35 -21.22
C ASN A 247 7.71 9.25 -22.22
N GLY A 248 6.97 9.05 -23.31
CA GLY A 248 7.38 8.15 -24.40
C GLY A 248 6.31 7.15 -24.85
N PRO A 249 6.34 6.69 -26.08
CA PRO A 249 5.30 5.83 -26.63
C PRO A 249 5.35 4.44 -26.01
N TRP A 250 4.20 4.01 -25.54
CA TRP A 250 3.95 2.60 -25.23
C TRP A 250 3.80 1.86 -26.56
N THR A 251 4.79 1.13 -26.95
CA THR A 251 4.65 0.14 -28.02
C THR A 251 4.57 -1.22 -27.38
N PRO A 252 3.44 -1.94 -27.49
CA PRO A 252 3.43 -3.36 -27.16
C PRO A 252 4.29 -4.08 -28.23
N GLU A 253 5.38 -4.65 -27.83
CA GLU A 253 6.05 -5.74 -28.55
C GLU A 253 5.60 -7.06 -27.96
#